data_907f0234694a6efc445c6a532c84b3af
#
_entry.id   907f0234694a6efc445c6a532c84b3af
#
_cell.length_a   1.000
_cell.length_b   1.000
_cell.length_c   1.000
_cell.angle_alpha   90.00
_cell.angle_beta   90.00
_cell.angle_gamma   90.00
#
_symmetry.space_group_name_H-M   'P 1'
#
loop_
_entity.id
_entity.type
_entity.pdbx_description
1 polymer ?
#
loop_
_entity_poly.entity_id
_entity_poly.type
_entity_poly.pdbx_seq_one_letter_code
_entity_poly.pdbx_strand_id
1 'polypeptide(L)'
;MKKINILAGLLLGVVAISSLASCDDDRDNNPTLQEPTTFKLNTPAYANANVDLATSDSLTFSWSQPDYGFPAAAQYLMQVSADNVWSSSVEDSLADESGNTPATYATVGNPSYVVTTSISGSAFAKALEQIKHWPENAVPASTTVYTRCAAVYAGDTIYSNVVPIKVLPYYVELKNADPIIYYLIGADIADGKWANGADKIGISTIPMLPVPGAKFDAATGAGDIEWYGYLVAGDPASGSHGFKILTSALDWNVGICGDGKADGGTSFRNGGDDPGNIYVPETGYYHITITTNPDITKASVKIEKMDNVPTVYGSMGFPGDHNNWAMDLMNPIETAAGNSAFNHDWTIDATFDATGGAKFAADGKWDTNWGAADFPYGTGTQNGANIPFKAGKYKVFFNDISGTYYFFPKE
;
A
#
# COMPACT_ATOMS: atom_id res chain seq x y z
N MET A 1 78.14 5.17 22.79
CA MET A 1 76.90 4.87 22.04
C MET A 1 75.61 4.95 22.87
N LYS A 2 75.61 5.30 24.15
CA LYS A 2 74.35 5.45 24.96
C LYS A 2 73.73 6.88 25.00
N LYS A 3 74.46 7.91 24.55
CA LYS A 3 73.98 9.31 24.60
C LYS A 3 73.16 9.73 23.37
N ILE A 4 73.26 9.03 22.24
CA ILE A 4 72.51 9.35 21.01
C ILE A 4 71.05 8.86 21.07
N ASN A 5 70.81 7.76 21.79
CA ASN A 5 69.47 7.21 21.93
C ASN A 5 68.53 8.00 22.84
N ILE A 6 69.11 8.79 23.79
CA ILE A 6 68.31 9.63 24.66
C ILE A 6 67.84 10.91 23.94
N LEU A 7 68.65 11.43 23.01
CA LEU A 7 68.28 12.62 22.23
C LEU A 7 67.24 12.28 21.17
N ALA A 8 67.29 11.09 20.56
CA ALA A 8 66.32 10.58 19.60
C ALA A 8 64.97 10.28 20.27
N GLY A 9 64.98 9.76 21.50
CA GLY A 9 63.78 9.55 22.31
C GLY A 9 63.08 10.84 22.74
N LEU A 10 63.84 11.88 23.08
CA LEU A 10 63.30 13.18 23.44
C LEU A 10 62.73 13.94 22.25
N LEU A 11 63.35 13.80 21.04
CA LEU A 11 62.81 14.43 19.84
C LEU A 11 61.52 13.74 19.37
N LEU A 12 61.39 12.42 19.48
CA LEU A 12 60.16 11.68 19.18
C LEU A 12 59.04 12.01 20.20
N GLY A 13 59.37 12.19 21.46
CA GLY A 13 58.41 12.58 22.47
C GLY A 13 57.85 14.00 22.29
N VAL A 14 58.69 14.94 21.86
CA VAL A 14 58.24 16.34 21.57
C VAL A 14 57.41 16.42 20.30
N VAL A 15 57.73 15.63 19.27
CA VAL A 15 56.92 15.56 18.04
C VAL A 15 55.56 14.90 18.30
N ALA A 16 55.52 13.88 19.17
CA ALA A 16 54.26 13.23 19.54
C ALA A 16 53.33 14.13 20.38
N ILE A 17 53.89 15.01 21.22
CA ILE A 17 53.11 15.95 22.02
C ILE A 17 52.63 17.15 21.20
N SER A 18 53.36 17.57 20.17
CA SER A 18 52.93 18.66 19.28
C SER A 18 51.86 18.21 18.27
N SER A 19 51.73 16.89 17.98
CA SER A 19 50.67 16.37 17.14
C SER A 19 49.36 16.14 17.89
N LEU A 20 49.37 16.15 19.23
CA LEU A 20 48.14 16.06 20.03
C LEU A 20 47.57 17.43 20.41
N ALA A 21 48.29 18.52 20.16
CA ALA A 21 47.83 19.89 20.46
C ALA A 21 47.17 20.56 19.22
N SER A 22 47.00 19.83 18.12
CA SER A 22 46.36 20.36 16.90
C SER A 22 44.92 19.88 16.70
N CYS A 23 44.24 19.49 17.77
CA CYS A 23 42.79 19.50 17.80
C CYS A 23 42.38 20.67 18.69
N ASP A 24 42.58 21.84 18.20
CA ASP A 24 41.80 23.00 18.65
C ASP A 24 40.39 22.70 18.20
N ASP A 25 39.52 22.58 19.19
CA ASP A 25 38.19 22.07 19.05
C ASP A 25 37.35 23.13 18.34
N ASP A 26 37.29 23.08 17.04
CA ASP A 26 36.42 23.92 16.19
C ASP A 26 34.94 23.67 16.45
N ARG A 27 34.61 23.05 17.60
CA ARG A 27 33.24 22.74 18.01
C ARG A 27 32.44 23.97 18.42
N ASP A 28 33.10 25.05 18.74
CA ASP A 28 32.44 26.30 19.15
C ASP A 28 31.64 26.92 17.97
N ASN A 29 31.89 26.51 16.72
CA ASN A 29 31.16 26.97 15.54
C ASN A 29 30.25 25.90 14.93
N ASN A 30 30.15 24.70 15.51
CA ASN A 30 29.22 23.71 15.01
C ASN A 30 27.78 24.15 15.30
N PRO A 31 26.90 24.21 14.30
CA PRO A 31 25.51 24.55 14.51
C PRO A 31 24.86 23.55 15.47
N THR A 32 24.33 24.02 16.56
CA THR A 32 23.59 23.21 17.54
C THR A 32 22.11 23.27 17.23
N LEU A 33 21.43 22.14 17.38
CA LEU A 33 19.98 22.08 17.26
C LEU A 33 19.34 23.01 18.31
N GLN A 34 18.57 23.98 17.84
CA GLN A 34 17.80 24.89 18.69
C GLN A 34 16.32 24.64 18.51
N GLU A 35 15.54 24.78 19.57
CA GLU A 35 14.09 24.72 19.46
C GLU A 35 13.59 26.03 18.81
N PRO A 36 12.87 25.91 17.66
CA PRO A 36 12.37 27.11 16.97
C PRO A 36 11.36 27.87 17.80
N THR A 37 11.58 29.14 17.98
CA THR A 37 10.67 30.05 18.73
C THR A 37 9.63 30.70 17.83
N THR A 38 9.83 30.65 16.51
CA THR A 38 8.94 31.24 15.50
C THR A 38 8.65 30.26 14.40
N PHE A 39 7.40 29.80 14.34
CA PHE A 39 6.88 29.02 13.23
C PHE A 39 5.47 29.49 12.93
N LYS A 40 5.24 30.09 11.75
CA LYS A 40 3.99 30.79 11.45
C LYS A 40 3.41 30.31 10.12
N LEU A 41 2.16 29.83 10.17
CA LEU A 41 1.32 29.64 8.99
C LEU A 41 0.79 31.02 8.55
N ASN A 42 1.03 31.41 7.31
CA ASN A 42 0.52 32.66 6.74
C ASN A 42 -0.99 32.54 6.50
N THR A 43 -1.72 33.61 6.76
CA THR A 43 -3.15 33.68 6.45
C THR A 43 -3.33 33.78 4.93
N PRO A 44 -3.95 32.79 4.27
CA PRO A 44 -4.17 32.87 2.83
C PRO A 44 -5.13 34.02 2.47
N ALA A 45 -4.98 34.59 1.29
CA ALA A 45 -5.84 35.69 0.85
C ALA A 45 -7.36 35.29 0.80
N TYR A 46 -7.62 34.02 0.60
CA TYR A 46 -8.98 33.45 0.57
C TYR A 46 -9.55 33.10 1.95
N ALA A 47 -8.82 33.29 3.05
CA ALA A 47 -9.22 32.82 4.39
C ALA A 47 -10.62 33.31 4.81
N ASN A 48 -11.01 34.52 4.42
CA ASN A 48 -12.31 35.13 4.71
C ASN A 48 -13.33 34.97 3.57
N ALA A 49 -12.95 34.32 2.46
CA ALA A 49 -13.85 33.99 1.37
C ALA A 49 -14.53 32.64 1.61
N ASN A 50 -15.73 32.45 1.08
CA ASN A 50 -16.35 31.12 1.06
C ASN A 50 -15.68 30.28 -0.02
N VAL A 51 -14.70 29.47 0.35
CA VAL A 51 -13.98 28.58 -0.59
C VAL A 51 -14.86 27.38 -0.90
N ASP A 52 -15.34 27.29 -2.11
CA ASP A 52 -16.10 26.13 -2.58
C ASP A 52 -15.16 24.96 -2.85
N LEU A 53 -15.22 23.92 -2.01
CA LEU A 53 -14.35 22.76 -2.12
C LEU A 53 -14.66 21.87 -3.32
N ALA A 54 -15.89 21.94 -3.87
CA ALA A 54 -16.28 21.14 -5.03
C ALA A 54 -15.70 21.70 -6.33
N THR A 55 -15.45 23.01 -6.39
CA THR A 55 -14.96 23.69 -7.60
C THR A 55 -13.54 24.22 -7.49
N SER A 56 -12.95 24.18 -6.30
CA SER A 56 -11.56 24.63 -6.08
C SER A 56 -10.54 23.57 -6.49
N ASP A 57 -9.75 23.87 -7.51
CA ASP A 57 -8.66 22.96 -7.95
C ASP A 57 -7.63 22.76 -6.84
N SER A 58 -7.25 23.83 -6.15
CA SER A 58 -6.31 23.74 -5.03
C SER A 58 -6.40 24.93 -4.06
N LEU A 59 -6.12 24.66 -2.79
CA LEU A 59 -5.90 25.62 -1.72
C LEU A 59 -4.40 25.68 -1.44
N THR A 60 -3.78 26.83 -1.68
CA THR A 60 -2.35 27.02 -1.45
C THR A 60 -2.10 27.62 -0.07
N PHE A 61 -1.23 26.97 0.70
CA PHE A 61 -0.76 27.41 2.01
C PHE A 61 0.74 27.69 1.98
N SER A 62 1.18 28.63 2.80
CA SER A 62 2.60 28.93 2.97
C SER A 62 2.90 29.30 4.42
N TRP A 63 4.14 29.09 4.84
CA TRP A 63 4.57 29.32 6.22
C TRP A 63 5.99 29.83 6.30
N SER A 64 6.39 30.35 7.49
CA SER A 64 7.78 30.69 7.77
C SER A 64 8.58 29.42 8.00
N GLN A 65 9.82 29.37 7.53
CA GLN A 65 10.72 28.28 7.91
C GLN A 65 11.04 28.36 9.39
N PRO A 66 10.90 27.29 10.17
CA PRO A 66 11.38 27.24 11.54
C PRO A 66 12.91 27.35 11.58
N ASP A 67 13.43 28.13 12.54
CA ASP A 67 14.86 28.29 12.72
C ASP A 67 15.37 27.26 13.76
N TYR A 68 16.04 26.25 13.31
CA TYR A 68 16.68 25.20 14.13
C TYR A 68 18.14 25.54 14.48
N GLY A 69 18.60 26.79 14.24
CA GLY A 69 19.99 27.21 14.41
C GLY A 69 20.89 26.89 13.21
N PHE A 70 20.35 26.20 12.22
CA PHE A 70 20.99 25.87 10.94
C PHE A 70 19.93 25.54 9.88
N PRO A 71 20.29 25.53 8.58
CA PRO A 71 19.37 25.11 7.52
C PRO A 71 19.00 23.61 7.69
N ALA A 72 17.80 23.34 8.18
CA ALA A 72 17.27 22.01 8.40
C ALA A 72 16.24 21.65 7.32
N ALA A 73 16.30 20.42 6.81
CA ALA A 73 15.28 19.88 5.90
C ALA A 73 14.13 19.27 6.73
N ALA A 74 13.30 20.14 7.32
CA ALA A 74 12.10 19.70 8.03
C ALA A 74 11.04 19.22 7.06
N GLN A 75 10.29 18.18 7.45
CA GLN A 75 9.09 17.73 6.77
C GLN A 75 7.90 18.53 7.30
N TYR A 76 7.09 19.07 6.41
CA TYR A 76 5.90 19.85 6.73
C TYR A 76 4.63 19.09 6.42
N LEU A 77 3.69 19.06 7.36
CA LEU A 77 2.39 18.41 7.26
C LEU A 77 1.30 19.45 7.51
N MET A 78 0.42 19.66 6.54
CA MET A 78 -0.76 20.49 6.77
C MET A 78 -1.84 19.70 7.49
N GLN A 79 -2.44 20.31 8.51
CA GLN A 79 -3.49 19.72 9.32
C GLN A 79 -4.74 20.59 9.31
N VAL A 80 -5.91 19.95 9.31
CA VAL A 80 -7.21 20.60 9.41
C VAL A 80 -8.00 20.02 10.58
N SER A 81 -8.71 20.88 11.31
CA SER A 81 -9.70 20.52 12.32
C SER A 81 -11.01 21.27 12.06
N ALA A 82 -12.13 20.61 12.25
CA ALA A 82 -13.42 21.25 12.12
C ALA A 82 -13.76 22.15 13.33
N ASP A 83 -13.30 21.79 14.52
CA ASP A 83 -13.71 22.38 15.78
C ASP A 83 -12.53 23.02 16.57
N ASN A 84 -11.36 23.22 15.94
CA ASN A 84 -10.12 23.69 16.56
C ASN A 84 -9.65 22.80 17.72
N VAL A 85 -9.87 21.49 17.61
CA VAL A 85 -9.43 20.46 18.54
C VAL A 85 -8.37 19.60 17.86
N TRP A 86 -7.28 19.27 18.56
CA TRP A 86 -6.09 18.64 17.98
C TRP A 86 -5.61 17.43 18.82
N SER A 87 -6.55 16.68 19.43
CA SER A 87 -6.23 15.60 20.38
C SER A 87 -5.99 14.26 19.72
N SER A 88 -6.72 13.95 18.65
CA SER A 88 -6.65 12.66 17.93
C SER A 88 -6.73 12.88 16.45
N SER A 89 -5.82 12.28 15.71
CA SER A 89 -5.84 12.31 14.25
C SER A 89 -6.89 11.36 13.67
N VAL A 90 -7.16 11.46 12.38
CA VAL A 90 -7.93 10.45 11.65
C VAL A 90 -7.23 9.10 11.73
N GLU A 91 -5.90 9.08 11.62
CA GLU A 91 -5.08 7.87 11.73
C GLU A 91 -5.20 7.22 13.12
N ASP A 92 -5.18 8.02 14.20
CA ASP A 92 -5.39 7.51 15.57
C ASP A 92 -6.80 6.92 15.74
N SER A 93 -7.81 7.59 15.19
CA SER A 93 -9.20 7.13 15.22
C SER A 93 -9.36 5.79 14.49
N LEU A 94 -8.74 5.64 13.33
CA LEU A 94 -8.78 4.42 12.53
C LEU A 94 -7.97 3.28 13.15
N ALA A 95 -6.91 3.59 13.90
CA ALA A 95 -6.10 2.60 14.62
C ALA A 95 -6.76 2.11 15.92
N ASP A 96 -7.79 2.80 16.41
CA ASP A 96 -8.54 2.38 17.61
C ASP A 96 -9.58 1.32 17.26
N GLU A 97 -9.22 0.05 17.40
CA GLU A 97 -10.11 -1.10 17.20
C GLU A 97 -11.38 -1.06 18.09
N SER A 98 -11.34 -0.30 19.20
CA SER A 98 -12.51 -0.14 20.07
C SER A 98 -13.54 0.85 19.54
N GLY A 99 -13.17 1.69 18.56
CA GLY A 99 -14.02 2.73 17.98
C GLY A 99 -14.38 3.88 18.93
N ASN A 100 -13.67 4.02 20.05
CA ASN A 100 -13.96 5.02 21.08
C ASN A 100 -13.19 6.34 20.92
N THR A 101 -12.22 6.38 20.00
CA THR A 101 -11.38 7.57 19.75
C THR A 101 -11.93 8.34 18.54
N PRO A 102 -12.72 9.41 18.71
CA PRO A 102 -13.20 10.20 17.57
C PRO A 102 -12.04 11.01 16.98
N ALA A 103 -11.98 11.11 15.66
CA ALA A 103 -11.06 12.00 14.98
C ALA A 103 -11.41 13.46 15.25
N THR A 104 -10.42 14.28 15.59
CA THR A 104 -10.57 15.72 15.84
C THR A 104 -9.83 16.55 14.80
N TYR A 105 -8.85 15.98 14.14
CA TYR A 105 -8.13 16.61 13.02
C TYR A 105 -7.66 15.56 11.99
N ALA A 106 -7.32 16.01 10.81
CA ALA A 106 -6.73 15.22 9.74
C ALA A 106 -5.48 15.88 9.19
N THR A 107 -4.51 15.08 8.75
CA THR A 107 -3.41 15.54 7.90
C THR A 107 -3.90 15.56 6.46
N VAL A 108 -3.65 16.67 5.73
CA VAL A 108 -4.17 16.88 4.38
C VAL A 108 -3.05 17.13 3.37
N GLY A 109 -3.18 16.51 2.21
CA GLY A 109 -2.16 16.59 1.16
C GLY A 109 -0.91 15.76 1.45
N ASN A 110 0.05 15.83 0.55
CA ASN A 110 1.32 15.14 0.72
C ASN A 110 2.28 15.93 1.61
N PRO A 111 3.19 15.26 2.33
CA PRO A 111 4.28 15.92 3.05
C PRO A 111 5.07 16.84 2.12
N SER A 112 5.42 18.04 2.59
CA SER A 112 6.25 19.01 1.87
C SER A 112 7.61 19.19 2.54
N TYR A 113 8.64 19.47 1.75
CA TYR A 113 9.97 19.87 2.23
C TYR A 113 10.30 21.32 1.87
N VAL A 114 9.34 22.04 1.34
CA VAL A 114 9.42 23.46 1.05
C VAL A 114 8.33 24.20 1.83
N VAL A 115 8.47 25.50 2.02
CA VAL A 115 7.60 26.34 2.88
C VAL A 115 6.23 26.68 2.25
N THR A 116 5.76 25.84 1.34
CA THR A 116 4.46 25.95 0.68
C THR A 116 3.92 24.59 0.29
N THR A 117 2.60 24.47 0.19
CA THR A 117 1.91 23.31 -0.37
C THR A 117 0.60 23.73 -1.01
N SER A 118 0.11 22.93 -1.95
CA SER A 118 -1.21 23.09 -2.56
C SER A 118 -1.99 21.80 -2.36
N ILE A 119 -3.22 21.93 -1.86
CA ILE A 119 -4.08 20.81 -1.48
C ILE A 119 -5.37 20.94 -2.29
N SER A 120 -5.79 19.88 -2.99
CA SER A 120 -7.04 19.91 -3.74
C SER A 120 -8.26 20.11 -2.83
N GLY A 121 -9.28 20.79 -3.36
CA GLY A 121 -10.56 20.95 -2.66
C GLY A 121 -11.17 19.61 -2.27
N SER A 122 -11.05 18.61 -3.13
CA SER A 122 -11.53 17.24 -2.86
C SER A 122 -10.81 16.55 -1.71
N ALA A 123 -9.48 16.67 -1.62
CA ALA A 123 -8.72 16.12 -0.47
C ALA A 123 -9.11 16.81 0.83
N PHE A 124 -9.36 18.12 0.77
CA PHE A 124 -9.80 18.90 1.92
C PHE A 124 -11.21 18.52 2.37
N ALA A 125 -12.15 18.35 1.42
CA ALA A 125 -13.52 17.90 1.70
C ALA A 125 -13.52 16.48 2.30
N LYS A 126 -12.73 15.55 1.76
CA LYS A 126 -12.57 14.19 2.29
C LYS A 126 -12.07 14.21 3.75
N ALA A 127 -11.08 15.03 4.06
CA ALA A 127 -10.55 15.15 5.42
C ALA A 127 -11.62 15.66 6.42
N LEU A 128 -12.42 16.62 6.01
CA LEU A 128 -13.53 17.11 6.83
C LEU A 128 -14.59 16.04 7.06
N GLU A 129 -14.90 15.25 6.03
CA GLU A 129 -15.83 14.14 6.13
C GLU A 129 -15.33 13.05 7.09
N GLN A 130 -14.02 12.73 7.05
CA GLN A 130 -13.39 11.79 7.97
C GLN A 130 -13.41 12.24 9.43
N ILE A 131 -13.48 13.56 9.69
CA ILE A 131 -13.61 14.12 11.04
C ILE A 131 -15.06 14.17 11.50
N LYS A 132 -15.98 14.55 10.61
CA LYS A 132 -17.36 14.93 10.98
C LYS A 132 -18.40 13.88 10.67
N HIS A 133 -18.16 12.98 9.72
CA HIS A 133 -19.09 11.94 9.27
C HIS A 133 -20.50 12.51 9.00
N TRP A 134 -20.58 13.59 8.22
CA TRP A 134 -21.87 14.21 7.89
C TRP A 134 -22.76 13.27 7.07
N PRO A 135 -24.03 13.09 7.42
CA PRO A 135 -24.97 12.48 6.48
C PRO A 135 -25.05 13.30 5.19
N GLU A 136 -25.24 12.65 4.05
CA GLU A 136 -25.31 13.30 2.73
C GLU A 136 -26.28 14.51 2.70
N ASN A 137 -27.41 14.38 3.39
CA ASN A 137 -28.46 15.43 3.47
C ASN A 137 -28.21 16.46 4.59
N ALA A 138 -27.11 16.37 5.33
CA ALA A 138 -26.81 17.23 6.48
C ALA A 138 -25.42 17.88 6.43
N VAL A 139 -24.77 17.87 5.26
CA VAL A 139 -23.53 18.63 5.05
C VAL A 139 -23.84 20.12 5.16
N PRO A 140 -23.10 20.90 5.98
CA PRO A 140 -23.37 22.32 6.15
C PRO A 140 -23.07 23.09 4.86
N ALA A 141 -23.96 24.02 4.49
CA ALA A 141 -23.76 24.88 3.32
C ALA A 141 -22.49 25.76 3.43
N SER A 142 -22.03 26.04 4.65
CA SER A 142 -20.78 26.75 4.93
C SER A 142 -20.33 26.44 6.35
N THR A 143 -19.03 26.30 6.54
CA THR A 143 -18.42 26.12 7.88
C THR A 143 -17.07 26.80 7.98
N THR A 144 -16.67 27.15 9.20
CA THR A 144 -15.30 27.60 9.48
C THR A 144 -14.50 26.37 9.93
N VAL A 145 -13.35 26.16 9.32
CA VAL A 145 -12.39 25.13 9.69
C VAL A 145 -11.06 25.77 10.07
N TYR A 146 -10.28 25.05 10.82
CA TYR A 146 -9.05 25.53 11.40
C TYR A 146 -7.88 24.78 10.80
N THR A 147 -6.87 25.51 10.38
CA THR A 147 -5.68 24.91 9.75
C THR A 147 -4.42 25.26 10.53
N ARG A 148 -3.49 24.33 10.62
CA ARG A 148 -2.13 24.54 11.12
C ARG A 148 -1.14 23.73 10.31
N CYS A 149 0.13 24.10 10.39
CA CYS A 149 1.24 23.33 9.81
C CYS A 149 2.04 22.69 10.95
N ALA A 150 2.33 21.40 10.83
CA ALA A 150 3.29 20.70 11.69
C ALA A 150 4.63 20.64 10.96
N ALA A 151 5.74 20.94 11.63
CA ALA A 151 7.10 20.75 11.12
C ALA A 151 7.78 19.66 11.94
N VAL A 152 8.18 18.58 11.25
CA VAL A 152 8.82 17.40 11.83
C VAL A 152 10.30 17.42 11.47
N TYR A 153 11.16 17.41 12.48
CA TYR A 153 12.61 17.34 12.32
C TYR A 153 13.25 16.57 13.48
N ALA A 154 14.17 15.66 13.18
CA ALA A 154 14.93 14.85 14.15
C ALA A 154 14.05 14.08 15.18
N GLY A 155 12.84 13.73 14.81
CA GLY A 155 11.89 13.02 15.69
C GLY A 155 10.97 13.93 16.52
N ASP A 156 11.21 15.24 16.51
CA ASP A 156 10.37 16.23 17.20
C ASP A 156 9.39 16.89 16.22
N THR A 157 8.26 17.34 16.75
CA THR A 157 7.22 18.03 15.99
C THR A 157 6.86 19.34 16.66
N ILE A 158 6.94 20.43 15.91
CA ILE A 158 6.45 21.75 16.32
C ILE A 158 5.27 22.18 15.45
N TYR A 159 4.41 23.02 15.99
CA TYR A 159 3.20 23.47 15.31
C TYR A 159 3.20 24.97 15.09
N SER A 160 2.65 25.40 13.95
CA SER A 160 2.40 26.81 13.67
C SER A 160 1.22 27.36 14.49
N ASN A 161 0.98 28.66 14.38
CA ASN A 161 -0.32 29.23 14.74
C ASN A 161 -1.44 28.58 13.93
N VAL A 162 -2.65 28.63 14.47
CA VAL A 162 -3.88 28.20 13.80
C VAL A 162 -4.43 29.36 12.95
N VAL A 163 -4.84 29.04 11.71
CA VAL A 163 -5.48 29.95 10.79
C VAL A 163 -6.87 29.43 10.47
N PRO A 164 -7.97 30.15 10.81
CA PRO A 164 -9.31 29.79 10.40
C PRO A 164 -9.51 30.11 8.92
N ILE A 165 -10.20 29.24 8.20
CA ILE A 165 -10.67 29.48 6.83
C ILE A 165 -12.14 29.11 6.71
N LYS A 166 -12.87 29.79 5.82
CA LYS A 166 -14.28 29.54 5.59
C LYS A 166 -14.47 28.74 4.31
N VAL A 167 -15.14 27.58 4.41
CA VAL A 167 -15.31 26.66 3.28
C VAL A 167 -16.78 26.31 3.07
N LEU A 168 -17.12 25.93 1.83
CA LEU A 168 -18.37 25.29 1.45
C LEU A 168 -18.03 23.80 1.22
N PRO A 169 -18.24 22.94 2.21
CA PRO A 169 -17.98 21.51 2.06
C PRO A 169 -19.07 20.86 1.21
N TYR A 170 -18.80 19.65 0.73
CA TYR A 170 -19.78 18.80 0.07
C TYR A 170 -19.63 17.38 0.60
N TYR A 171 -20.64 16.56 0.42
CA TYR A 171 -20.61 15.15 0.85
C TYR A 171 -19.56 14.36 0.08
N VAL A 172 -18.73 13.63 0.81
CA VAL A 172 -17.76 12.69 0.27
C VAL A 172 -18.06 11.31 0.84
N GLU A 173 -18.46 10.38 -0.02
CA GLU A 173 -18.62 8.99 0.40
C GLU A 173 -17.26 8.44 0.86
N LEU A 174 -17.15 8.17 2.16
CA LEU A 174 -15.95 7.55 2.73
C LEU A 174 -15.98 6.05 2.43
N LYS A 175 -15.03 5.59 1.65
CA LYS A 175 -14.82 4.16 1.43
C LYS A 175 -13.89 3.62 2.50
N ASN A 176 -14.12 2.35 2.88
CA ASN A 176 -13.11 1.56 3.58
C ASN A 176 -11.82 1.51 2.73
N ALA A 177 -10.69 1.29 3.38
CA ALA A 177 -9.45 1.08 2.65
C ALA A 177 -9.59 -0.12 1.69
N ASP A 178 -8.97 0.00 0.51
CA ASP A 178 -8.91 -1.14 -0.40
C ASP A 178 -8.08 -2.26 0.25
N PRO A 179 -8.39 -3.53 -0.04
CA PRO A 179 -7.62 -4.66 0.48
C PRO A 179 -6.13 -4.54 0.15
N ILE A 180 -5.27 -4.81 1.14
CA ILE A 180 -3.85 -4.99 0.90
C ILE A 180 -3.67 -6.29 0.11
N ILE A 181 -3.16 -6.19 -1.11
CA ILE A 181 -2.93 -7.33 -1.99
C ILE A 181 -1.44 -7.64 -2.06
N TYR A 182 -1.06 -8.90 -1.82
CA TYR A 182 0.28 -9.40 -2.06
C TYR A 182 0.33 -10.17 -3.38
N TYR A 183 1.53 -10.32 -3.92
CA TYR A 183 1.77 -10.84 -5.26
C TYR A 183 2.70 -12.03 -5.24
N LEU A 184 2.26 -13.14 -5.79
CA LEU A 184 3.10 -14.33 -6.02
C LEU A 184 4.00 -14.12 -7.23
N ILE A 185 5.26 -14.55 -7.10
CA ILE A 185 6.24 -14.55 -8.17
C ILE A 185 7.22 -15.72 -7.97
N GLY A 186 7.58 -16.41 -9.02
CA GLY A 186 8.50 -17.53 -8.90
C GLY A 186 8.55 -18.44 -10.12
N ALA A 187 9.37 -19.46 -10.03
CA ALA A 187 9.56 -20.41 -11.12
C ALA A 187 8.30 -21.23 -11.44
N ASP A 188 7.43 -21.44 -10.44
CA ASP A 188 6.15 -22.17 -10.62
C ASP A 188 4.94 -21.22 -10.74
N ILE A 189 5.18 -19.92 -10.66
CA ILE A 189 4.14 -18.89 -10.69
C ILE A 189 4.11 -18.25 -12.07
N ALA A 190 2.92 -18.15 -12.66
CA ALA A 190 2.70 -17.52 -13.94
C ALA A 190 3.67 -18.07 -15.03
N ASP A 191 4.38 -17.19 -15.74
CA ASP A 191 5.33 -17.58 -16.80
C ASP A 191 6.72 -18.03 -16.27
N GLY A 192 6.91 -18.11 -14.96
CA GLY A 192 8.13 -18.57 -14.32
C GLY A 192 9.34 -17.64 -14.41
N LYS A 193 9.15 -16.39 -14.88
CA LYS A 193 10.29 -15.51 -15.25
C LYS A 193 10.83 -14.60 -14.17
N TRP A 194 10.33 -14.62 -12.97
CA TRP A 194 10.81 -13.73 -11.90
C TRP A 194 10.83 -12.23 -12.28
N ALA A 195 9.92 -11.81 -13.15
CA ALA A 195 9.84 -10.44 -13.61
C ALA A 195 8.76 -9.67 -12.83
N ASN A 196 9.18 -8.65 -12.07
CA ASN A 196 8.27 -7.74 -11.37
C ASN A 196 8.02 -6.47 -12.20
N GLY A 197 6.95 -5.77 -11.87
CA GLY A 197 6.54 -4.52 -12.53
C GLY A 197 5.04 -4.44 -12.67
N ALA A 198 4.50 -3.24 -12.81
CA ALA A 198 3.05 -3.03 -13.02
C ALA A 198 2.56 -3.73 -14.30
N ASP A 199 3.39 -3.75 -15.34
CA ASP A 199 3.13 -4.42 -16.62
C ASP A 199 3.27 -5.94 -16.55
N LYS A 200 3.78 -6.49 -15.44
CA LYS A 200 3.97 -7.92 -15.21
C LYS A 200 2.85 -8.56 -14.40
N ILE A 201 1.94 -7.78 -13.82
CA ILE A 201 0.79 -8.30 -13.08
C ILE A 201 -0.15 -9.04 -14.04
N GLY A 202 -0.35 -10.33 -13.78
CA GLY A 202 -1.09 -11.24 -14.66
C GLY A 202 -0.27 -11.82 -15.82
N ILE A 203 1.07 -11.67 -15.79
CA ILE A 203 2.00 -12.27 -16.76
C ILE A 203 3.08 -13.07 -16.04
N SER A 204 3.84 -12.43 -15.15
CA SER A 204 4.92 -13.03 -14.34
C SER A 204 4.61 -12.99 -12.85
N THR A 205 3.66 -12.14 -12.44
CA THR A 205 3.19 -12.03 -11.06
C THR A 205 1.68 -12.23 -10.99
N ILE A 206 1.21 -12.91 -9.96
CA ILE A 206 -0.22 -13.17 -9.71
C ILE A 206 -0.63 -12.45 -8.42
N PRO A 207 -1.69 -11.61 -8.43
CA PRO A 207 -2.24 -11.08 -7.20
C PRO A 207 -2.94 -12.21 -6.41
N MET A 208 -2.75 -12.24 -5.10
CA MET A 208 -3.59 -13.06 -4.22
C MET A 208 -4.93 -12.36 -4.01
N LEU A 209 -6.00 -13.12 -3.98
CA LEU A 209 -7.35 -12.56 -3.96
C LEU A 209 -7.98 -12.64 -2.56
N PRO A 210 -8.94 -11.75 -2.22
CA PRO A 210 -9.64 -11.80 -0.94
C PRO A 210 -10.29 -13.16 -0.65
N VAL A 211 -10.09 -13.68 0.57
CA VAL A 211 -10.75 -14.91 1.04
C VAL A 211 -12.27 -14.71 1.07
N PRO A 212 -13.09 -15.74 0.74
CA PRO A 212 -14.54 -15.65 0.83
C PRO A 212 -15.04 -15.12 2.18
N GLY A 213 -15.78 -14.02 2.17
CA GLY A 213 -16.31 -13.39 3.38
C GLY A 213 -15.27 -12.68 4.25
N ALA A 214 -14.04 -12.50 3.77
CA ALA A 214 -13.00 -11.76 4.48
C ALA A 214 -13.46 -10.34 4.81
N LYS A 215 -13.09 -9.89 5.99
CA LYS A 215 -13.24 -8.51 6.43
C LYS A 215 -11.87 -7.86 6.40
N PHE A 216 -11.83 -6.66 5.84
CA PHE A 216 -10.61 -5.87 5.77
C PHE A 216 -10.70 -4.69 6.74
N ASP A 217 -9.58 -4.40 7.37
CA ASP A 217 -9.45 -3.24 8.25
C ASP A 217 -9.76 -1.95 7.47
N ALA A 218 -10.66 -1.14 8.01
CA ALA A 218 -11.18 0.04 7.31
C ALA A 218 -10.12 1.14 7.08
N ALA A 219 -9.05 1.14 7.90
CA ALA A 219 -7.97 2.11 7.81
C ALA A 219 -6.84 1.63 6.91
N THR A 220 -6.43 0.39 7.08
CA THR A 220 -5.21 -0.15 6.49
C THR A 220 -5.46 -1.10 5.32
N GLY A 221 -6.68 -1.65 5.18
CA GLY A 221 -7.00 -2.68 4.22
C GLY A 221 -6.39 -4.05 4.56
N ALA A 222 -5.89 -4.23 5.78
CA ALA A 222 -5.35 -5.52 6.22
C ALA A 222 -6.48 -6.55 6.37
N GLY A 223 -6.23 -7.79 5.96
CA GLY A 223 -7.21 -8.88 6.01
C GLY A 223 -6.71 -10.12 5.31
N ASP A 224 -7.57 -11.09 5.13
CA ASP A 224 -7.20 -12.39 4.59
C ASP A 224 -7.30 -12.42 3.07
N ILE A 225 -6.20 -12.82 2.43
CA ILE A 225 -6.09 -13.06 0.99
C ILE A 225 -5.61 -14.49 0.74
N GLU A 226 -5.93 -15.05 -0.41
CA GLU A 226 -5.60 -16.42 -0.75
C GLU A 226 -5.22 -16.61 -2.21
N TRP A 227 -4.58 -17.72 -2.48
CA TRP A 227 -4.34 -18.24 -3.82
C TRP A 227 -4.41 -19.76 -3.83
N TYR A 228 -4.99 -20.30 -4.87
CA TYR A 228 -5.03 -21.73 -5.17
C TYR A 228 -4.33 -22.01 -6.49
N GLY A 229 -3.42 -22.99 -6.49
CA GLY A 229 -2.73 -23.36 -7.73
C GLY A 229 -1.78 -24.53 -7.57
N TYR A 230 -1.08 -24.86 -8.66
CA TYR A 230 -0.18 -25.99 -8.72
C TYR A 230 1.27 -25.56 -8.50
N LEU A 231 1.96 -26.23 -7.61
CA LEU A 231 3.38 -26.00 -7.30
C LEU A 231 4.18 -27.29 -7.49
N VAL A 232 5.42 -27.15 -7.93
CA VAL A 232 6.37 -28.25 -8.09
C VAL A 232 7.34 -28.26 -6.91
N ALA A 233 7.62 -29.44 -6.37
CA ALA A 233 8.62 -29.59 -5.31
C ALA A 233 9.96 -29.03 -5.76
N GLY A 234 10.51 -28.12 -4.97
CA GLY A 234 11.75 -27.42 -5.26
C GLY A 234 12.94 -27.93 -4.46
N ASP A 235 14.13 -27.62 -4.95
CA ASP A 235 15.40 -27.93 -4.29
C ASP A 235 16.20 -26.64 -4.04
N PRO A 236 16.32 -26.21 -2.78
CA PRO A 236 17.10 -25.02 -2.42
C PRO A 236 18.55 -25.08 -2.91
N ALA A 237 19.15 -26.27 -2.98
CA ALA A 237 20.55 -26.44 -3.38
C ALA A 237 20.77 -26.17 -4.88
N SER A 238 19.78 -26.48 -5.71
CA SER A 238 19.84 -26.21 -7.15
C SER A 238 19.19 -24.88 -7.55
N GLY A 239 18.40 -24.26 -6.65
CA GLY A 239 17.61 -23.08 -6.94
C GLY A 239 16.48 -23.33 -7.94
N SER A 240 16.15 -24.62 -8.21
CA SER A 240 15.05 -25.01 -9.11
C SER A 240 13.71 -24.85 -8.43
N HIS A 241 12.73 -24.38 -9.17
CA HIS A 241 11.39 -24.11 -8.67
C HIS A 241 11.36 -23.05 -7.56
N GLY A 242 10.35 -23.05 -6.72
CA GLY A 242 10.18 -22.09 -5.64
C GLY A 242 9.60 -20.75 -6.07
N PHE A 243 9.17 -19.98 -5.07
CA PHE A 243 8.49 -18.72 -5.27
C PHE A 243 8.73 -17.75 -4.10
N LYS A 244 8.26 -16.53 -4.24
CA LYS A 244 8.18 -15.49 -3.21
C LYS A 244 6.82 -14.83 -3.24
N ILE A 245 6.50 -14.10 -2.17
CA ILE A 245 5.28 -13.33 -2.06
C ILE A 245 5.67 -11.89 -1.73
N LEU A 246 5.48 -10.98 -2.70
CA LEU A 246 5.86 -9.58 -2.58
C LEU A 246 4.66 -8.77 -2.07
N THR A 247 4.92 -7.78 -1.23
CA THR A 247 3.87 -6.83 -0.80
C THR A 247 3.50 -5.83 -1.89
N SER A 248 4.35 -5.69 -2.90
CA SER A 248 4.13 -4.86 -4.08
C SER A 248 4.73 -5.53 -5.30
N ALA A 249 4.02 -5.54 -6.41
CA ALA A 249 4.56 -6.01 -7.69
C ALA A 249 5.72 -5.15 -8.22
N LEU A 250 6.02 -4.01 -7.60
CA LEU A 250 7.07 -3.06 -8.03
C LEU A 250 8.35 -3.19 -7.20
N ASP A 251 8.32 -3.90 -6.06
CA ASP A 251 9.43 -3.91 -5.10
C ASP A 251 9.80 -5.33 -4.65
N TRP A 252 11.08 -5.67 -4.77
CA TRP A 252 11.66 -6.92 -4.29
C TRP A 252 12.04 -6.91 -2.80
N ASN A 253 12.09 -5.72 -2.18
CA ASN A 253 12.71 -5.55 -0.86
C ASN A 253 11.78 -5.89 0.30
N VAL A 254 10.47 -5.98 0.04
CA VAL A 254 9.49 -6.26 1.09
C VAL A 254 8.59 -7.42 0.67
N GLY A 255 8.61 -8.50 1.45
CA GLY A 255 7.81 -9.68 1.13
C GLY A 255 8.04 -10.86 2.06
N ILE A 256 7.37 -11.96 1.76
CA ILE A 256 7.56 -13.26 2.39
C ILE A 256 8.46 -14.09 1.48
N CYS A 257 9.55 -14.55 2.02
CA CYS A 257 10.58 -15.35 1.38
C CYS A 257 10.70 -16.73 2.04
N GLY A 258 11.54 -17.59 1.53
CA GLY A 258 11.84 -18.87 2.17
C GLY A 258 12.78 -18.75 3.37
N ASP A 259 12.89 -19.82 4.13
CA ASP A 259 13.82 -19.98 5.25
C ASP A 259 15.06 -20.80 4.88
N GLY A 260 15.24 -21.08 3.58
CA GLY A 260 16.35 -21.88 3.04
C GLY A 260 16.14 -23.40 3.08
N LYS A 261 14.92 -23.88 3.41
CA LYS A 261 14.58 -25.31 3.45
C LYS A 261 13.50 -25.67 2.42
N ALA A 262 13.38 -26.95 2.11
CA ALA A 262 12.39 -27.50 1.18
C ALA A 262 11.14 -28.00 1.92
N ASP A 263 10.66 -27.31 2.93
CA ASP A 263 9.56 -27.76 3.79
C ASP A 263 8.37 -26.76 3.82
N GLY A 264 8.40 -25.73 2.99
CA GLY A 264 7.42 -24.65 3.00
C GLY A 264 7.70 -23.58 4.06
N GLY A 265 8.85 -23.66 4.72
CA GLY A 265 9.29 -22.69 5.72
C GLY A 265 9.43 -21.28 5.14
N THR A 266 8.99 -20.29 5.89
CA THR A 266 8.96 -18.90 5.45
C THR A 266 9.72 -17.96 6.39
N SER A 267 10.20 -16.86 5.83
CA SER A 267 10.82 -15.74 6.53
C SER A 267 10.32 -14.42 5.97
N PHE A 268 10.48 -13.34 6.71
CA PHE A 268 10.09 -12.01 6.24
C PHE A 268 11.30 -11.22 5.78
N ARG A 269 11.15 -10.55 4.62
CA ARG A 269 12.10 -9.55 4.14
C ARG A 269 11.48 -8.17 4.28
N ASN A 270 12.20 -7.27 4.95
CA ASN A 270 11.87 -5.85 5.06
C ASN A 270 13.16 -5.04 4.82
N GLY A 271 13.62 -5.03 3.56
CA GLY A 271 14.96 -4.58 3.19
C GLY A 271 16.05 -5.63 3.49
N GLY A 272 17.31 -5.26 3.28
CA GLY A 272 18.47 -6.13 3.53
C GLY A 272 18.64 -7.28 2.53
N ASP A 273 19.41 -8.29 2.96
CA ASP A 273 19.75 -9.45 2.13
C ASP A 273 18.52 -10.30 1.78
N ASP A 274 18.59 -10.98 0.66
CA ASP A 274 17.55 -11.90 0.20
C ASP A 274 17.63 -13.23 0.97
N PRO A 275 16.60 -13.62 1.76
CA PRO A 275 16.63 -14.87 2.51
C PRO A 275 16.49 -16.13 1.63
N GLY A 276 16.06 -15.99 0.39
CA GLY A 276 15.85 -17.11 -0.53
C GLY A 276 14.39 -17.30 -0.93
N ASN A 277 14.12 -18.42 -1.63
CA ASN A 277 12.79 -18.77 -2.13
C ASN A 277 12.04 -19.69 -1.15
N ILE A 278 10.73 -19.63 -1.19
CA ILE A 278 9.84 -20.63 -0.55
C ILE A 278 9.82 -21.85 -1.46
N TYR A 279 10.05 -23.05 -0.89
CA TYR A 279 10.00 -24.32 -1.60
C TYR A 279 8.98 -25.23 -0.96
N VAL A 280 8.13 -25.86 -1.74
CA VAL A 280 7.20 -26.88 -1.22
C VAL A 280 7.85 -28.25 -1.22
N PRO A 281 7.54 -29.11 -0.21
CA PRO A 281 8.17 -30.43 -0.07
C PRO A 281 7.70 -31.46 -1.12
N GLU A 282 6.49 -31.28 -1.65
CA GLU A 282 5.85 -32.21 -2.58
C GLU A 282 5.18 -31.44 -3.72
N THR A 283 5.24 -32.01 -4.91
CA THR A 283 4.49 -31.50 -6.08
C THR A 283 2.98 -31.74 -5.90
N GLY A 284 2.17 -30.76 -6.27
CA GLY A 284 0.71 -30.85 -6.21
C GLY A 284 0.01 -29.50 -6.15
N TYR A 285 -1.30 -29.56 -5.89
CA TYR A 285 -2.09 -28.35 -5.67
C TYR A 285 -1.94 -27.85 -4.23
N TYR A 286 -1.91 -26.55 -4.10
CA TYR A 286 -1.73 -25.85 -2.83
C TYR A 286 -2.76 -24.75 -2.67
N HIS A 287 -3.12 -24.53 -1.39
CA HIS A 287 -3.84 -23.38 -0.90
C HIS A 287 -2.88 -22.53 -0.07
N ILE A 288 -2.66 -21.28 -0.46
CA ILE A 288 -1.86 -20.32 0.28
C ILE A 288 -2.79 -19.24 0.81
N THR A 289 -2.81 -19.05 2.13
CA THR A 289 -3.58 -18.00 2.80
C THR A 289 -2.63 -17.06 3.52
N ILE A 290 -2.90 -15.77 3.44
CA ILE A 290 -2.14 -14.72 4.12
C ILE A 290 -3.11 -13.81 4.85
N THR A 291 -2.87 -13.57 6.14
CA THR A 291 -3.39 -12.38 6.81
C THR A 291 -2.41 -11.25 6.61
N THR A 292 -2.79 -10.28 5.78
CA THR A 292 -1.92 -9.16 5.42
C THR A 292 -1.77 -8.15 6.55
N ASN A 293 -0.66 -7.43 6.59
CA ASN A 293 -0.43 -6.35 7.54
C ASN A 293 0.46 -5.28 6.89
N PRO A 294 0.25 -3.97 7.13
CA PRO A 294 1.15 -2.91 6.68
C PRO A 294 2.61 -3.11 7.13
N ASP A 295 2.81 -3.68 8.31
CA ASP A 295 4.10 -4.17 8.78
C ASP A 295 4.23 -5.64 8.40
N ILE A 296 5.01 -5.95 7.37
CA ILE A 296 5.17 -7.31 6.85
C ILE A 296 5.56 -8.33 7.93
N THR A 297 6.28 -7.90 8.96
CA THR A 297 6.72 -8.79 10.05
C THR A 297 5.57 -9.27 10.95
N LYS A 298 4.40 -8.66 10.82
CA LYS A 298 3.16 -9.04 11.50
C LYS A 298 2.18 -9.79 10.61
N ALA A 299 2.47 -9.92 9.32
CA ALA A 299 1.68 -10.76 8.45
C ALA A 299 1.82 -12.24 8.86
N SER A 300 0.81 -13.04 8.58
CA SER A 300 0.89 -14.49 8.74
C SER A 300 0.68 -15.17 7.39
N VAL A 301 1.33 -16.32 7.20
CA VAL A 301 1.22 -17.11 5.98
C VAL A 301 0.98 -18.57 6.33
N LYS A 302 0.09 -19.23 5.58
CA LYS A 302 -0.20 -20.65 5.67
C LYS A 302 -0.13 -21.24 4.27
N ILE A 303 0.63 -22.31 4.09
CA ILE A 303 0.83 -23.02 2.83
C ILE A 303 0.39 -24.47 3.05
N GLU A 304 -0.68 -24.89 2.41
CA GLU A 304 -1.29 -26.21 2.61
C GLU A 304 -1.42 -26.95 1.29
N LYS A 305 -0.93 -28.18 1.25
CA LYS A 305 -1.20 -29.09 0.11
C LYS A 305 -2.64 -29.51 0.13
N MET A 306 -3.28 -29.47 -1.05
CA MET A 306 -4.65 -29.93 -1.23
C MET A 306 -4.70 -31.45 -1.42
N ASP A 307 -5.71 -32.10 -0.84
CA ASP A 307 -5.92 -33.54 -1.01
C ASP A 307 -6.59 -33.89 -2.35
N ASN A 308 -7.36 -32.94 -2.91
CA ASN A 308 -8.11 -33.13 -4.14
C ASN A 308 -7.43 -32.44 -5.34
N VAL A 309 -7.63 -33.05 -6.51
CA VAL A 309 -7.22 -32.46 -7.80
C VAL A 309 -8.39 -31.61 -8.33
N PRO A 310 -8.22 -30.30 -8.54
CA PRO A 310 -9.27 -29.46 -9.10
C PRO A 310 -9.62 -29.84 -10.56
N THR A 311 -10.82 -29.49 -10.98
CA THR A 311 -11.22 -29.59 -12.38
C THR A 311 -10.49 -28.55 -13.21
N VAL A 312 -9.83 -28.98 -14.28
CA VAL A 312 -9.15 -28.07 -15.22
C VAL A 312 -10.11 -27.71 -16.36
N TYR A 313 -10.25 -26.42 -16.65
CA TYR A 313 -11.05 -25.91 -17.75
C TYR A 313 -10.17 -25.49 -18.92
N GLY A 314 -10.63 -25.75 -20.15
CA GLY A 314 -9.89 -25.40 -21.37
C GLY A 314 -9.94 -23.91 -21.70
N SER A 315 -10.95 -23.20 -21.24
CA SER A 315 -11.12 -21.76 -21.44
C SER A 315 -12.05 -21.16 -20.39
N MET A 316 -11.91 -19.86 -20.18
CA MET A 316 -12.80 -19.09 -19.32
C MET A 316 -13.34 -17.89 -20.09
N GLY A 317 -14.65 -17.72 -20.12
CA GLY A 317 -15.34 -16.58 -20.71
C GLY A 317 -15.74 -15.56 -19.65
N PHE A 318 -15.87 -14.32 -20.09
CA PHE A 318 -16.32 -13.19 -19.25
C PHE A 318 -17.53 -12.49 -19.91
N PRO A 319 -18.70 -13.18 -20.00
CA PRO A 319 -19.93 -12.60 -20.53
C PRO A 319 -20.57 -11.59 -19.58
N GLY A 320 -21.16 -10.53 -20.14
CA GLY A 320 -21.84 -9.51 -19.36
C GLY A 320 -22.54 -8.46 -20.23
N ASP A 321 -23.17 -7.48 -19.58
CA ASP A 321 -23.86 -6.39 -20.26
C ASP A 321 -22.92 -5.56 -21.17
N HIS A 322 -21.63 -5.50 -20.83
CA HIS A 322 -20.60 -4.79 -21.58
C HIS A 322 -20.33 -5.34 -22.99
N ASN A 323 -20.63 -6.62 -23.22
CA ASN A 323 -20.39 -7.31 -24.48
C ASN A 323 -21.61 -8.07 -25.00
N ASN A 324 -22.82 -7.67 -24.57
CA ASN A 324 -24.10 -8.34 -24.89
C ASN A 324 -24.07 -9.86 -24.58
N TRP A 325 -23.43 -10.20 -23.47
CA TRP A 325 -23.32 -11.58 -22.96
C TRP A 325 -22.56 -12.52 -23.90
N ALA A 326 -21.68 -11.99 -24.74
CA ALA A 326 -20.77 -12.80 -25.56
C ALA A 326 -19.70 -13.45 -24.64
N MET A 327 -19.27 -14.67 -25.03
CA MET A 327 -18.24 -15.42 -24.30
C MET A 327 -16.83 -14.94 -24.68
N ASP A 328 -16.52 -13.64 -24.41
CA ASP A 328 -15.18 -13.12 -24.62
C ASP A 328 -14.20 -13.85 -23.70
N LEU A 329 -13.12 -14.38 -24.30
CA LEU A 329 -12.20 -15.24 -23.58
C LEU A 329 -11.24 -14.42 -22.69
N MET A 330 -11.13 -14.84 -21.45
CA MET A 330 -10.07 -14.42 -20.56
C MET A 330 -8.74 -15.08 -20.98
N ASN A 331 -7.64 -14.40 -20.65
CA ASN A 331 -6.31 -14.95 -20.84
C ASN A 331 -5.97 -15.87 -19.65
N PRO A 332 -5.51 -17.10 -19.89
CA PRO A 332 -4.96 -17.92 -18.84
C PRO A 332 -3.66 -17.29 -18.32
N ILE A 333 -3.47 -17.34 -17.01
CA ILE A 333 -2.18 -17.04 -16.40
C ILE A 333 -1.52 -18.39 -16.17
N GLU A 334 -0.59 -18.74 -17.03
CA GLU A 334 0.09 -20.05 -16.96
C GLU A 334 0.76 -20.24 -15.59
N THR A 335 0.82 -21.48 -15.14
CA THR A 335 1.47 -21.89 -13.90
C THR A 335 2.35 -23.13 -14.14
N ALA A 336 3.11 -23.54 -13.16
CA ALA A 336 3.99 -24.69 -13.23
C ALA A 336 4.89 -24.69 -14.48
N ALA A 337 5.61 -23.58 -14.67
CA ALA A 337 6.54 -23.40 -15.80
C ALA A 337 5.90 -23.52 -17.19
N GLY A 338 4.70 -22.96 -17.34
CA GLY A 338 4.01 -22.88 -18.64
C GLY A 338 3.17 -24.10 -18.99
N ASN A 339 2.85 -24.94 -18.02
CA ASN A 339 1.97 -26.07 -18.25
C ASN A 339 0.51 -25.69 -18.09
N SER A 340 -0.18 -25.43 -19.20
CA SER A 340 -1.59 -25.04 -19.23
C SER A 340 -2.56 -26.06 -18.60
N ALA A 341 -2.13 -27.31 -18.42
CA ALA A 341 -2.92 -28.34 -17.73
C ALA A 341 -3.11 -28.07 -16.24
N PHE A 342 -2.37 -27.11 -15.66
CA PHE A 342 -2.46 -26.73 -14.26
C PHE A 342 -2.94 -25.29 -14.05
N ASN A 343 -3.42 -24.64 -15.13
CA ASN A 343 -3.90 -23.27 -15.05
C ASN A 343 -5.27 -23.20 -14.36
N HIS A 344 -5.35 -22.29 -13.39
CA HIS A 344 -6.58 -21.98 -12.66
C HIS A 344 -6.78 -20.47 -12.47
N ASP A 345 -5.82 -19.67 -12.92
CA ASP A 345 -5.85 -18.21 -12.85
C ASP A 345 -6.13 -17.62 -14.23
N TRP A 346 -7.08 -16.72 -14.28
CA TRP A 346 -7.57 -16.08 -15.49
C TRP A 346 -7.57 -14.58 -15.34
N THR A 347 -7.26 -13.86 -16.42
CA THR A 347 -7.30 -12.38 -16.41
C THR A 347 -7.82 -11.83 -17.74
N ILE A 348 -8.48 -10.68 -17.67
CA ILE A 348 -8.90 -9.90 -18.83
C ILE A 348 -8.85 -8.42 -18.52
N ASP A 349 -8.43 -7.62 -19.50
CA ASP A 349 -8.59 -6.17 -19.47
C ASP A 349 -9.98 -5.81 -19.96
N ALA A 350 -10.80 -5.20 -19.13
CA ALA A 350 -12.17 -4.81 -19.42
C ALA A 350 -12.37 -3.31 -19.32
N THR A 351 -13.16 -2.76 -20.24
CA THR A 351 -13.62 -1.35 -20.18
C THR A 351 -15.14 -1.36 -20.16
N PHE A 352 -15.71 -0.71 -19.16
CA PHE A 352 -17.16 -0.58 -18.99
C PHE A 352 -17.57 0.87 -19.18
N ASP A 353 -18.44 1.12 -20.15
CA ASP A 353 -18.98 2.47 -20.43
C ASP A 353 -20.10 2.87 -19.45
N ALA A 354 -20.74 1.88 -18.83
CA ALA A 354 -21.84 2.07 -17.87
C ALA A 354 -21.78 1.01 -16.76
N THR A 355 -22.63 1.14 -15.77
CA THR A 355 -22.89 0.09 -14.78
C THR A 355 -23.61 -1.09 -15.44
N GLY A 356 -23.32 -2.32 -14.98
CA GLY A 356 -23.95 -3.53 -15.51
C GLY A 356 -23.62 -4.73 -14.66
N GLY A 357 -23.85 -5.94 -15.23
CA GLY A 357 -23.56 -7.22 -14.61
C GLY A 357 -22.78 -8.14 -15.54
N ALA A 358 -21.94 -9.00 -14.95
CA ALA A 358 -21.15 -10.00 -15.66
C ALA A 358 -21.13 -11.33 -14.91
N LYS A 359 -20.60 -12.37 -15.56
CA LYS A 359 -20.30 -13.67 -14.97
C LYS A 359 -19.00 -14.24 -15.53
N PHE A 360 -18.49 -15.26 -14.87
CA PHE A 360 -17.48 -16.14 -15.46
C PHE A 360 -18.15 -17.42 -15.95
N ALA A 361 -17.72 -17.96 -17.09
CA ALA A 361 -18.29 -19.16 -17.65
C ALA A 361 -17.21 -20.03 -18.32
N ALA A 362 -17.14 -21.31 -17.92
CA ALA A 362 -16.13 -22.23 -18.43
C ALA A 362 -16.48 -22.81 -19.80
N ASP A 363 -15.45 -23.06 -20.62
CA ASP A 363 -15.51 -23.81 -21.88
C ASP A 363 -16.60 -23.32 -22.88
N GLY A 364 -16.88 -22.00 -22.82
CA GLY A 364 -17.86 -21.36 -23.70
C GLY A 364 -19.31 -21.82 -23.47
N LYS A 365 -19.63 -22.32 -22.28
CA LYS A 365 -20.93 -22.85 -21.90
C LYS A 365 -21.46 -22.25 -20.62
N TRP A 366 -22.79 -22.25 -20.47
CA TRP A 366 -23.46 -21.81 -19.26
C TRP A 366 -23.60 -22.89 -18.18
N ASP A 367 -23.28 -24.17 -18.52
CA ASP A 367 -23.40 -25.28 -17.58
C ASP A 367 -22.52 -25.11 -16.35
N THR A 368 -21.36 -24.49 -16.53
CA THR A 368 -20.44 -24.16 -15.44
C THR A 368 -20.17 -22.65 -15.50
N ASN A 369 -20.75 -21.93 -14.57
CA ASN A 369 -20.61 -20.49 -14.47
C ASN A 369 -20.57 -20.02 -13.02
N TRP A 370 -19.91 -18.89 -12.78
CA TRP A 370 -19.81 -18.26 -11.47
C TRP A 370 -20.37 -16.85 -11.51
N GLY A 371 -21.11 -16.51 -10.46
CA GLY A 371 -21.65 -15.19 -10.24
C GLY A 371 -21.76 -14.87 -8.75
N ALA A 372 -21.83 -13.58 -8.43
CA ALA A 372 -21.92 -13.05 -7.07
C ALA A 372 -22.65 -11.70 -7.06
N ALA A 373 -22.95 -11.18 -5.85
CA ALA A 373 -23.55 -9.87 -5.70
C ALA A 373 -22.54 -8.76 -5.35
N ASP A 374 -21.28 -9.11 -5.14
CA ASP A 374 -20.27 -8.19 -4.60
C ASP A 374 -19.40 -7.57 -5.70
N PHE A 375 -18.88 -6.36 -5.44
CA PHE A 375 -17.95 -5.61 -6.28
C PHE A 375 -17.11 -4.67 -5.40
N PRO A 376 -15.81 -4.50 -5.67
CA PRO A 376 -15.04 -4.96 -6.85
C PRO A 376 -14.44 -6.36 -6.70
N TYR A 377 -14.58 -7.00 -5.56
CA TYR A 377 -14.08 -8.36 -5.30
C TYR A 377 -15.15 -9.21 -4.61
N GLY A 378 -14.97 -10.50 -4.66
CA GLY A 378 -15.88 -11.44 -4.03
C GLY A 378 -15.61 -12.88 -4.43
N THR A 379 -16.57 -13.76 -4.13
CA THR A 379 -16.52 -15.17 -4.48
C THR A 379 -17.73 -15.56 -5.30
N GLY A 380 -17.50 -15.92 -6.54
CA GLY A 380 -18.53 -16.45 -7.44
C GLY A 380 -18.97 -17.86 -7.02
N THR A 381 -20.26 -18.07 -7.04
CA THR A 381 -20.86 -19.39 -6.83
C THR A 381 -21.52 -19.88 -8.12
N GLN A 382 -21.63 -21.21 -8.25
CA GLN A 382 -22.31 -21.83 -9.38
C GLN A 382 -23.74 -21.28 -9.52
N ASN A 383 -24.07 -20.75 -10.70
CA ASN A 383 -25.36 -20.09 -10.98
C ASN A 383 -25.68 -18.89 -10.07
N GLY A 384 -24.70 -18.30 -9.42
CA GLY A 384 -24.86 -17.11 -8.59
C GLY A 384 -25.41 -15.91 -9.37
N ALA A 385 -25.74 -14.82 -8.66
CA ALA A 385 -26.20 -13.57 -9.26
C ALA A 385 -25.19 -12.99 -10.26
N ASN A 386 -25.62 -12.08 -11.12
CA ASN A 386 -24.68 -11.35 -11.97
C ASN A 386 -23.79 -10.46 -11.06
N ILE A 387 -22.48 -10.55 -11.26
CA ILE A 387 -21.50 -9.70 -10.57
C ILE A 387 -21.69 -8.27 -11.05
N PRO A 388 -22.07 -7.33 -10.18
CA PRO A 388 -22.25 -5.95 -10.59
C PRO A 388 -20.88 -5.33 -10.94
N PHE A 389 -20.87 -4.42 -11.92
CA PHE A 389 -19.70 -3.62 -12.23
C PHE A 389 -20.08 -2.14 -12.41
N LYS A 390 -19.10 -1.24 -12.21
CA LYS A 390 -19.22 0.20 -12.43
C LYS A 390 -18.46 0.60 -13.70
N ALA A 391 -18.86 1.72 -14.31
CA ALA A 391 -18.11 2.32 -15.42
C ALA A 391 -16.65 2.54 -15.03
N GLY A 392 -15.72 2.26 -15.93
CA GLY A 392 -14.28 2.36 -15.69
C GLY A 392 -13.47 1.33 -16.47
N LYS A 393 -12.17 1.40 -16.31
CA LYS A 393 -11.24 0.41 -16.87
C LYS A 393 -10.74 -0.48 -15.74
N TYR A 394 -10.69 -1.77 -16.00
CA TYR A 394 -10.29 -2.75 -14.99
C TYR A 394 -9.40 -3.84 -15.60
N LYS A 395 -8.52 -4.37 -14.75
CA LYS A 395 -7.93 -5.68 -14.96
C LYS A 395 -8.64 -6.64 -14.03
N VAL A 396 -9.39 -7.58 -14.62
CA VAL A 396 -10.19 -8.55 -13.87
C VAL A 396 -9.38 -9.82 -13.69
N PHE A 397 -9.31 -10.31 -12.46
CA PHE A 397 -8.73 -11.60 -12.10
C PHE A 397 -9.80 -12.53 -11.59
N PHE A 398 -9.65 -13.81 -11.89
CA PHE A 398 -10.51 -14.88 -11.44
C PHE A 398 -9.71 -16.16 -11.22
N ASN A 399 -9.90 -16.82 -10.07
CA ASN A 399 -9.37 -18.15 -9.80
C ASN A 399 -10.53 -19.15 -9.82
N ASP A 400 -10.46 -20.17 -10.67
CA ASP A 400 -11.58 -21.09 -10.90
C ASP A 400 -11.66 -22.24 -9.88
N ILE A 401 -10.66 -22.42 -9.01
CA ILE A 401 -10.71 -23.37 -7.88
C ILE A 401 -11.58 -22.82 -6.77
N SER A 402 -11.32 -21.59 -6.34
CA SER A 402 -12.03 -20.93 -5.25
C SER A 402 -13.28 -20.17 -5.69
N GLY A 403 -13.34 -19.77 -6.96
CA GLY A 403 -14.34 -18.84 -7.47
C GLY A 403 -14.06 -17.38 -7.10
N THR A 404 -12.93 -17.09 -6.46
CA THR A 404 -12.57 -15.71 -6.05
C THR A 404 -12.23 -14.85 -7.26
N TYR A 405 -12.60 -13.57 -7.18
CA TYR A 405 -12.31 -12.58 -8.24
C TYR A 405 -12.02 -11.19 -7.68
N TYR A 406 -11.32 -10.39 -8.49
CA TYR A 406 -11.10 -8.97 -8.22
C TYR A 406 -11.03 -8.16 -9.52
N PHE A 407 -11.75 -7.03 -9.53
CA PHE A 407 -11.74 -6.00 -10.59
C PHE A 407 -10.77 -4.89 -10.15
N PHE A 408 -9.51 -5.01 -10.49
CA PHE A 408 -8.51 -4.00 -10.19
C PHE A 408 -8.70 -2.78 -11.10
N PRO A 409 -8.89 -1.56 -10.54
CA PRO A 409 -8.98 -0.35 -11.35
C PRO A 409 -7.68 -0.13 -12.13
N LYS A 410 -7.82 0.30 -13.39
CA LYS A 410 -6.71 0.76 -14.24
C LYS A 410 -6.84 2.26 -14.46
N GLU A 411 -5.72 2.98 -14.34
CA GLU A 411 -5.64 4.40 -14.63
C GLU A 411 -5.79 4.72 -16.13
#